data_0ceb69e03d23915f43928911d2011aa7
#
_entry.id   0ceb69e03d23915f43928911d2011aa7
#
_cell.length_a   1.000
_cell.length_b   1.000
_cell.length_c   1.000
_cell.angle_alpha   90.00
_cell.angle_beta   90.00
_cell.angle_gamma   90.00
#
_symmetry.space_group_name_H-M   'P 1'
#
loop_
_entity.id
_entity.type
_entity.pdbx_description
1 polymer ?
#
loop_
_entity_poly.entity_id
_entity_poly.type
_entity_poly.pdbx_seq_one_letter_code
_entity_poly.pdbx_strand_id
1 'polypeptide(L)'
;EQCLEFSPRYAVMDDEASAKLLKTMLQQQGSRTEVLSGQQAACDMAALEDVDQVMAAIVGAAGLLPTLAAIRAGKTILLANKESLVTCGRLFMDAVKQSKAQLLPVDSEHNAIFQSLPQPIQHNLGYADLEQNGVVSILLTGSGGPFRETPLRDLATMTPDQACRHPNWSMGRKISVDSATMMNKGLEYIEARWLFNASASQMEVLIHPQS
;
A
#
# COMPACT_ATOMS: atom_id res chain seq x y z
N GLU A 1 19.86 -6.15 -11.62
CA GLU A 1 19.19 -7.46 -11.78
C GLU A 1 17.84 -7.28 -12.47
N GLN A 2 16.83 -6.67 -11.85
CA GLN A 2 15.47 -6.52 -12.40
C GLN A 2 15.42 -5.95 -13.82
N CYS A 3 16.23 -4.92 -14.12
CA CYS A 3 16.27 -4.34 -15.47
C CYS A 3 16.81 -5.31 -16.52
N LEU A 4 17.70 -6.24 -16.16
CA LEU A 4 18.23 -7.26 -17.06
C LEU A 4 17.26 -8.43 -17.23
N GLU A 5 16.52 -8.75 -16.17
CA GLU A 5 15.55 -9.84 -16.16
C GLU A 5 14.28 -9.48 -16.94
N PHE A 6 13.72 -8.31 -16.65
CA PHE A 6 12.42 -7.88 -17.20
C PHE A 6 12.51 -6.91 -18.37
N SER A 7 13.70 -6.39 -18.66
CA SER A 7 13.96 -5.44 -19.76
C SER A 7 12.93 -4.29 -19.84
N PRO A 8 12.65 -3.57 -18.73
CA PRO A 8 11.68 -2.49 -18.74
C PRO A 8 12.15 -1.36 -19.67
N ARG A 9 11.21 -0.61 -20.23
CA ARG A 9 11.53 0.57 -21.06
C ARG A 9 12.19 1.66 -20.24
N TYR A 10 11.72 1.89 -19.02
CA TYR A 10 12.22 2.89 -18.09
C TYR A 10 12.56 2.29 -16.73
N ALA A 11 13.54 2.89 -16.05
CA ALA A 11 13.83 2.67 -14.65
C ALA A 11 14.06 4.02 -13.97
N VAL A 12 13.44 4.26 -12.82
CA VAL A 12 13.59 5.51 -12.08
C VAL A 12 14.30 5.25 -10.77
N MET A 13 15.32 6.06 -10.49
CA MET A 13 15.99 6.10 -9.19
C MET A 13 15.63 7.41 -8.49
N ASP A 14 15.58 7.39 -7.16
CA ASP A 14 15.23 8.59 -6.38
C ASP A 14 16.27 9.70 -6.53
N ASP A 15 17.56 9.36 -6.53
CA ASP A 15 18.66 10.31 -6.64
C ASP A 15 19.48 10.16 -7.95
N GLU A 16 20.11 11.28 -8.37
CA GLU A 16 20.90 11.32 -9.59
C GLU A 16 22.15 10.43 -9.55
N ALA A 17 22.79 10.27 -8.40
CA ALA A 17 24.01 9.49 -8.29
C ALA A 17 23.73 8.01 -8.52
N SER A 18 22.68 7.50 -7.89
CA SER A 18 22.18 6.14 -8.12
C SER A 18 21.71 5.93 -9.54
N ALA A 19 21.04 6.92 -10.16
CA ALA A 19 20.62 6.85 -11.56
C ALA A 19 21.83 6.77 -12.51
N LYS A 20 22.85 7.58 -12.30
CA LYS A 20 24.12 7.53 -13.08
C LYS A 20 24.79 6.17 -12.96
N LEU A 21 24.88 5.64 -11.75
CA LEU A 21 25.48 4.33 -11.49
C LEU A 21 24.69 3.23 -12.22
N LEU A 22 23.37 3.21 -12.07
CA LEU A 22 22.50 2.24 -12.72
C LEU A 22 22.63 2.32 -14.25
N LYS A 23 22.61 3.54 -14.82
CA LYS A 23 22.78 3.76 -16.25
C LYS A 23 24.09 3.18 -16.77
N THR A 24 25.20 3.42 -16.05
CA THR A 24 26.51 2.88 -16.42
C THR A 24 26.52 1.35 -16.40
N MET A 25 25.97 0.76 -15.35
CA MET A 25 25.89 -0.70 -15.21
C MET A 25 25.05 -1.33 -16.33
N LEU A 26 23.91 -0.73 -16.66
CA LEU A 26 23.03 -1.22 -17.73
C LEU A 26 23.64 -1.09 -19.11
N GLN A 27 24.35 0.01 -19.38
CA GLN A 27 25.09 0.18 -20.64
C GLN A 27 26.18 -0.88 -20.83
N GLN A 28 26.91 -1.23 -19.77
CA GLN A 28 27.92 -2.29 -19.79
C GLN A 28 27.33 -3.66 -20.10
N GLN A 29 26.07 -3.88 -19.76
CA GLN A 29 25.32 -5.11 -20.01
C GLN A 29 24.50 -5.08 -21.31
N GLY A 30 24.62 -4.02 -22.11
CA GLY A 30 23.88 -3.87 -23.38
C GLY A 30 22.37 -3.68 -23.22
N SER A 31 21.88 -3.30 -22.03
CA SER A 31 20.48 -3.02 -21.80
C SER A 31 20.04 -1.74 -22.50
N ARG A 32 18.79 -1.75 -23.00
CA ARG A 32 18.15 -0.59 -23.63
C ARG A 32 17.27 0.22 -22.68
N THR A 33 17.19 -0.19 -21.41
CA THR A 33 16.39 0.50 -20.39
C THR A 33 16.87 1.94 -20.22
N GLU A 34 15.99 2.90 -20.39
CA GLU A 34 16.27 4.31 -20.10
C GLU A 34 16.21 4.55 -18.60
N VAL A 35 17.24 5.20 -18.05
CA VAL A 35 17.32 5.48 -16.61
C VAL A 35 17.05 6.95 -16.36
N LEU A 36 16.03 7.21 -15.53
CA LEU A 36 15.58 8.53 -15.10
C LEU A 36 15.82 8.70 -13.59
N SER A 37 15.69 9.93 -13.08
CA SER A 37 15.86 10.19 -11.65
C SER A 37 14.88 11.20 -11.10
N GLY A 38 14.61 11.06 -9.80
CA GLY A 38 13.84 11.99 -9.00
C GLY A 38 12.34 11.75 -9.01
N GLN A 39 11.69 12.46 -8.10
CA GLN A 39 10.26 12.31 -7.84
C GLN A 39 9.37 12.63 -9.05
N GLN A 40 9.73 13.66 -9.82
CA GLN A 40 8.97 14.04 -11.02
C GLN A 40 9.00 12.92 -12.05
N ALA A 41 10.16 12.31 -12.30
CA ALA A 41 10.29 11.18 -13.21
C ALA A 41 9.41 9.99 -12.77
N ALA A 42 9.34 9.70 -11.47
CA ALA A 42 8.46 8.67 -10.95
C ALA A 42 6.97 9.01 -11.19
N CYS A 43 6.57 10.26 -11.04
CA CYS A 43 5.22 10.72 -11.36
C CYS A 43 4.90 10.61 -12.86
N ASP A 44 5.83 11.01 -13.71
CA ASP A 44 5.67 10.97 -15.16
C ASP A 44 5.53 9.52 -15.65
N MET A 45 6.33 8.60 -15.11
CA MET A 45 6.24 7.17 -15.45
C MET A 45 4.93 6.54 -14.97
N ALA A 46 4.45 6.91 -13.79
CA ALA A 46 3.17 6.44 -13.28
C ALA A 46 1.96 6.95 -14.10
N ALA A 47 2.12 8.06 -14.82
CA ALA A 47 1.09 8.69 -15.63
C ALA A 47 1.21 8.41 -17.14
N LEU A 48 2.18 7.60 -17.59
CA LEU A 48 2.42 7.32 -19.02
C LEU A 48 1.13 6.87 -19.72
N GLU A 49 0.92 7.38 -20.93
CA GLU A 49 -0.31 7.14 -21.70
C GLU A 49 -0.52 5.64 -22.01
N ASP A 50 0.54 4.94 -22.32
CA ASP A 50 0.55 3.51 -22.68
C ASP A 50 0.64 2.56 -21.47
N VAL A 51 0.45 3.06 -20.26
CA VAL A 51 0.34 2.28 -19.03
C VAL A 51 -1.11 2.24 -18.57
N ASP A 52 -1.68 1.06 -18.39
CA ASP A 52 -3.05 0.85 -17.93
C ASP A 52 -3.14 0.69 -16.42
N GLN A 53 -2.14 0.05 -15.82
CA GLN A 53 -2.13 -0.32 -14.40
C GLN A 53 -0.84 0.11 -13.72
N VAL A 54 -0.96 0.55 -12.47
CA VAL A 54 0.18 0.94 -11.62
C VAL A 54 0.15 0.19 -10.32
N MET A 55 1.20 -0.58 -10.04
CA MET A 55 1.45 -1.16 -8.72
C MET A 55 2.02 -0.08 -7.80
N ALA A 56 1.19 0.46 -6.92
CA ALA A 56 1.57 1.48 -5.96
C ALA A 56 2.15 0.82 -4.69
N ALA A 57 3.43 0.46 -4.75
CA ALA A 57 4.12 -0.30 -3.70
C ALA A 57 5.38 0.40 -3.14
N ILE A 58 5.62 1.65 -3.49
CA ILE A 58 6.70 2.46 -2.89
C ILE A 58 6.36 2.70 -1.42
N VAL A 59 7.22 2.26 -0.52
CA VAL A 59 6.99 2.31 0.93
C VAL A 59 7.00 3.75 1.46
N GLY A 60 6.08 4.06 2.38
CA GLY A 60 6.01 5.35 3.06
C GLY A 60 5.45 6.49 2.19
N ALA A 61 5.70 7.72 2.60
CA ALA A 61 5.14 8.92 1.95
C ALA A 61 5.70 9.17 0.54
N ALA A 62 6.85 8.60 0.19
CA ALA A 62 7.46 8.76 -1.14
C ALA A 62 6.57 8.20 -2.27
N GLY A 63 5.73 7.21 -1.98
CA GLY A 63 4.78 6.65 -2.95
C GLY A 63 3.56 7.52 -3.24
N LEU A 64 3.28 8.55 -2.42
CA LEU A 64 2.05 9.33 -2.53
C LEU A 64 1.93 10.09 -3.85
N LEU A 65 2.93 10.87 -4.23
CA LEU A 65 2.86 11.71 -5.42
C LEU A 65 2.80 10.91 -6.73
N PRO A 66 3.62 9.85 -6.94
CA PRO A 66 3.46 8.97 -8.09
C PRO A 66 2.08 8.30 -8.15
N THR A 67 1.55 7.85 -7.01
CA THR A 67 0.21 7.26 -6.95
C THR A 67 -0.87 8.26 -7.34
N LEU A 68 -0.80 9.51 -6.83
CA LEU A 68 -1.74 10.56 -7.22
C LEU A 68 -1.62 10.94 -8.71
N ALA A 69 -0.41 10.92 -9.28
CA ALA A 69 -0.20 11.13 -10.70
C ALA A 69 -0.90 10.05 -11.54
N ALA A 70 -0.75 8.78 -11.17
CA ALA A 70 -1.43 7.66 -11.79
C ALA A 70 -2.96 7.77 -11.68
N ILE A 71 -3.48 8.13 -10.50
CA ILE A 71 -4.92 8.36 -10.27
C ILE A 71 -5.45 9.44 -11.21
N ARG A 72 -4.78 10.60 -11.27
CA ARG A 72 -5.20 11.73 -12.13
C ARG A 72 -5.15 11.36 -13.62
N ALA A 73 -4.25 10.46 -14.00
CA ALA A 73 -4.17 9.92 -15.35
C ALA A 73 -5.21 8.81 -15.63
N GLY A 74 -6.09 8.50 -14.67
CA GLY A 74 -7.19 7.55 -14.84
C GLY A 74 -6.76 6.08 -14.89
N LYS A 75 -5.62 5.72 -14.28
CA LYS A 75 -5.08 4.36 -14.29
C LYS A 75 -5.80 3.44 -13.31
N THR A 76 -5.67 2.13 -13.49
CA THR A 76 -6.00 1.14 -12.46
C THR A 76 -4.86 1.10 -11.44
N ILE A 77 -5.16 1.39 -10.19
CA ILE A 77 -4.19 1.43 -9.08
C ILE A 77 -4.29 0.16 -8.27
N LEU A 78 -3.23 -0.62 -8.25
CA LEU A 78 -3.05 -1.76 -7.34
C LEU A 78 -2.39 -1.21 -6.07
N LEU A 79 -3.21 -0.87 -5.06
CA LEU A 79 -2.76 -0.15 -3.87
C LEU A 79 -2.17 -1.10 -2.83
N ALA A 80 -0.84 -1.15 -2.76
CA ALA A 80 -0.09 -1.84 -1.70
C ALA A 80 0.56 -0.87 -0.69
N ASN A 81 0.63 0.43 -1.02
CA ASN A 81 1.14 1.48 -0.15
C ASN A 81 -0.01 2.09 0.67
N LYS A 82 -0.26 1.55 1.86
CA LYS A 82 -1.30 2.04 2.77
C LYS A 82 -1.01 3.44 3.29
N GLU A 83 0.27 3.80 3.45
CA GLU A 83 0.67 5.08 4.00
C GLU A 83 0.20 6.26 3.15
N SER A 84 0.14 6.11 1.85
CA SER A 84 -0.37 7.14 0.94
C SER A 84 -1.83 7.48 1.23
N LEU A 85 -2.68 6.47 1.40
CA LEU A 85 -4.09 6.68 1.72
C LEU A 85 -4.29 7.16 3.16
N VAL A 86 -3.56 6.59 4.12
CA VAL A 86 -3.61 7.02 5.53
C VAL A 86 -3.23 8.49 5.67
N THR A 87 -2.19 8.95 4.95
CA THR A 87 -1.70 10.33 5.03
C THR A 87 -2.66 11.34 4.40
N CYS A 88 -3.26 11.02 3.25
CA CYS A 88 -4.05 11.97 2.46
C CYS A 88 -5.55 11.70 2.47
N GLY A 89 -6.01 10.53 2.91
CA GLY A 89 -7.41 10.20 3.17
C GLY A 89 -8.39 10.76 2.14
N ARG A 90 -9.13 11.80 2.53
CA ARG A 90 -10.16 12.42 1.68
C ARG A 90 -9.60 12.94 0.36
N LEU A 91 -8.46 13.63 0.37
CA LEU A 91 -7.85 14.16 -0.86
C LEU A 91 -7.51 13.05 -1.86
N PHE A 92 -7.05 11.90 -1.36
CA PHE A 92 -6.76 10.74 -2.18
C PHE A 92 -8.04 10.17 -2.80
N MET A 93 -9.07 9.93 -1.98
CA MET A 93 -10.35 9.38 -2.45
C MET A 93 -11.09 10.35 -3.37
N ASP A 94 -11.03 11.67 -3.13
CA ASP A 94 -11.61 12.66 -4.02
C ASP A 94 -10.90 12.68 -5.39
N ALA A 95 -9.58 12.49 -5.43
CA ALA A 95 -8.86 12.35 -6.68
C ALA A 95 -9.28 11.09 -7.47
N VAL A 96 -9.48 9.96 -6.78
CA VAL A 96 -10.04 8.73 -7.38
C VAL A 96 -11.43 9.01 -7.98
N LYS A 97 -12.31 9.64 -7.21
CA LYS A 97 -13.68 9.95 -7.63
C LYS A 97 -13.73 10.91 -8.84
N GLN A 98 -12.83 11.89 -8.89
CA GLN A 98 -12.78 12.90 -9.96
C GLN A 98 -12.15 12.37 -11.26
N SER A 99 -11.41 11.28 -11.18
CA SER A 99 -10.74 10.65 -12.32
C SER A 99 -11.54 9.43 -12.82
N LYS A 100 -11.03 8.77 -13.84
CA LYS A 100 -11.52 7.45 -14.28
C LYS A 100 -10.75 6.30 -13.62
N ALA A 101 -9.94 6.60 -12.61
CA ALA A 101 -9.10 5.61 -11.96
C ALA A 101 -9.93 4.56 -11.22
N GLN A 102 -9.48 3.32 -11.31
CA GLN A 102 -9.97 2.23 -10.47
C GLN A 102 -8.97 1.97 -9.35
N LEU A 103 -9.48 1.79 -8.14
CA LEU A 103 -8.64 1.47 -6.98
C LEU A 103 -8.90 0.03 -6.55
N LEU A 104 -7.83 -0.76 -6.49
CA LEU A 104 -7.87 -2.16 -6.05
C LEU A 104 -6.92 -2.33 -4.86
N PRO A 105 -7.41 -2.64 -3.67
CA PRO A 105 -6.55 -2.87 -2.51
C PRO A 105 -5.78 -4.18 -2.65
N VAL A 106 -4.48 -4.14 -2.39
CA VAL A 106 -3.57 -5.30 -2.45
C VAL A 106 -3.21 -5.82 -1.07
N ASP A 107 -3.20 -4.93 -0.06
CA ASP A 107 -2.99 -5.35 1.33
C ASP A 107 -3.97 -6.47 1.70
N SER A 108 -3.49 -7.56 2.28
CA SER A 108 -4.21 -8.84 2.36
C SER A 108 -5.56 -8.71 3.08
N GLU A 109 -5.63 -7.98 4.16
CA GLU A 109 -6.85 -7.77 4.92
C GLU A 109 -7.88 -6.95 4.13
N HIS A 110 -7.42 -5.87 3.49
CA HIS A 110 -8.30 -5.03 2.67
C HIS A 110 -8.75 -5.74 1.39
N ASN A 111 -7.88 -6.55 0.80
CA ASN A 111 -8.22 -7.36 -0.35
C ASN A 111 -9.29 -8.41 0.02
N ALA A 112 -9.15 -9.08 1.17
CA ALA A 112 -10.14 -10.03 1.66
C ALA A 112 -11.50 -9.37 1.92
N ILE A 113 -11.51 -8.19 2.55
CA ILE A 113 -12.74 -7.40 2.74
C ILE A 113 -13.33 -7.04 1.38
N PHE A 114 -12.53 -6.46 0.48
CA PHE A 114 -12.97 -6.02 -0.85
C PHE A 114 -13.64 -7.14 -1.64
N GLN A 115 -13.03 -8.33 -1.68
CA GLN A 115 -13.58 -9.49 -2.38
C GLN A 115 -14.88 -10.02 -1.75
N SER A 116 -15.09 -9.78 -0.46
CA SER A 116 -16.28 -10.22 0.28
C SER A 116 -17.43 -9.22 0.19
N LEU A 117 -17.18 -7.99 -0.24
CA LEU A 117 -18.19 -6.92 -0.32
C LEU A 117 -19.08 -7.06 -1.57
N PRO A 118 -20.35 -6.58 -1.51
CA PRO A 118 -21.22 -6.47 -2.67
C PRO A 118 -20.62 -5.59 -3.78
N GLN A 119 -20.88 -5.95 -5.04
CA GLN A 119 -20.37 -5.21 -6.20
C GLN A 119 -20.63 -3.68 -6.18
N PRO A 120 -21.79 -3.17 -5.74
CA PRO A 120 -21.99 -1.72 -5.66
C PRO A 120 -20.99 -1.00 -4.77
N ILE A 121 -20.49 -1.66 -3.70
CA ILE A 121 -19.45 -1.11 -2.84
C ILE A 121 -18.09 -1.19 -3.54
N GLN A 122 -17.77 -2.33 -4.15
CA GLN A 122 -16.50 -2.53 -4.88
C GLN A 122 -16.31 -1.49 -5.99
N HIS A 123 -17.39 -1.12 -6.69
CA HIS A 123 -17.37 -0.13 -7.78
C HIS A 123 -17.42 1.33 -7.30
N ASN A 124 -17.63 1.57 -6.01
CA ASN A 124 -17.76 2.91 -5.45
C ASN A 124 -17.01 3.05 -4.13
N LEU A 125 -15.75 2.60 -4.12
CA LEU A 125 -14.89 2.64 -2.95
C LEU A 125 -14.77 4.05 -2.36
N GLY A 126 -14.84 4.14 -1.03
CA GLY A 126 -14.76 5.36 -0.26
C GLY A 126 -16.02 6.23 -0.27
N TYR A 127 -17.09 5.82 -0.98
CA TYR A 127 -18.32 6.59 -1.10
C TYR A 127 -19.61 5.76 -0.98
N ALA A 128 -19.53 4.45 -1.13
CA ALA A 128 -20.70 3.60 -0.94
C ALA A 128 -21.15 3.60 0.51
N ASP A 129 -22.47 3.57 0.72
CA ASP A 129 -23.06 3.36 2.04
C ASP A 129 -23.12 1.87 2.33
N LEU A 130 -22.50 1.43 3.42
CA LEU A 130 -22.41 0.03 3.78
C LEU A 130 -23.77 -0.55 4.12
N GLU A 131 -24.58 0.13 4.95
CA GLU A 131 -25.87 -0.36 5.42
C GLU A 131 -26.89 -0.46 4.29
N GLN A 132 -26.95 0.51 3.40
CA GLN A 132 -27.81 0.46 2.22
C GLN A 132 -27.46 -0.69 1.28
N ASN A 133 -26.23 -1.17 1.34
CA ASN A 133 -25.77 -2.33 0.56
C ASN A 133 -25.75 -3.63 1.39
N GLY A 134 -26.40 -3.66 2.56
CA GLY A 134 -26.57 -4.85 3.38
C GLY A 134 -25.35 -5.24 4.23
N VAL A 135 -24.38 -4.35 4.38
CA VAL A 135 -23.18 -4.58 5.20
C VAL A 135 -23.30 -3.84 6.53
N VAL A 136 -23.43 -4.57 7.61
CA VAL A 136 -23.61 -4.02 8.97
C VAL A 136 -22.27 -3.62 9.58
N SER A 137 -21.25 -4.48 9.45
CA SER A 137 -19.93 -4.25 10.03
C SER A 137 -18.82 -4.92 9.23
N ILE A 138 -17.61 -4.45 9.44
CA ILE A 138 -16.36 -5.00 8.91
C ILE A 138 -15.51 -5.48 10.08
N LEU A 139 -15.10 -6.75 10.06
CA LEU A 139 -14.16 -7.32 11.01
C LEU A 139 -12.77 -7.34 10.39
N LEU A 140 -11.91 -6.44 10.84
CA LEU A 140 -10.52 -6.37 10.38
C LEU A 140 -9.67 -7.34 11.20
N THR A 141 -9.25 -8.43 10.58
CA THR A 141 -8.47 -9.47 11.26
C THR A 141 -6.99 -9.13 11.35
N GLY A 142 -6.27 -9.76 12.27
CA GLY A 142 -4.82 -9.66 12.40
C GLY A 142 -4.26 -10.70 13.35
N SER A 143 -2.97 -11.03 13.20
CA SER A 143 -2.29 -12.03 14.03
C SER A 143 -2.06 -11.58 15.49
N GLY A 144 -2.05 -10.28 15.74
CA GLY A 144 -1.66 -9.67 17.00
C GLY A 144 -0.14 -9.46 17.17
N GLY A 145 0.64 -9.90 16.21
CA GLY A 145 2.10 -9.74 16.17
C GLY A 145 2.86 -10.58 17.20
N PRO A 146 4.21 -10.42 17.25
CA PRO A 146 5.07 -11.23 18.12
C PRO A 146 4.88 -10.94 19.62
N PHE A 147 4.32 -9.79 19.99
CA PHE A 147 4.14 -9.40 21.39
C PHE A 147 2.72 -9.62 21.92
N ARG A 148 1.88 -10.31 21.17
CA ARG A 148 0.49 -10.61 21.52
C ARG A 148 0.32 -11.16 22.94
N GLU A 149 1.20 -12.06 23.35
CA GLU A 149 1.17 -12.70 24.69
C GLU A 149 2.10 -12.00 25.70
N THR A 150 2.80 -10.94 25.30
CA THR A 150 3.78 -10.27 26.14
C THR A 150 3.06 -9.33 27.12
N PRO A 151 3.25 -9.45 28.43
CA PRO A 151 2.68 -8.52 29.40
C PRO A 151 3.13 -7.08 29.11
N LEU A 152 2.23 -6.10 29.25
CA LEU A 152 2.53 -4.69 28.96
C LEU A 152 3.75 -4.16 29.73
N ARG A 153 3.96 -4.60 30.99
CA ARG A 153 5.11 -4.22 31.81
C ARG A 153 6.46 -4.63 31.21
N ASP A 154 6.48 -5.67 30.40
CA ASP A 154 7.70 -6.24 29.83
C ASP A 154 8.04 -5.63 28.47
N LEU A 155 7.12 -4.90 27.83
CA LEU A 155 7.31 -4.30 26.51
C LEU A 155 8.47 -3.29 26.48
N ALA A 156 8.71 -2.57 27.58
CA ALA A 156 9.79 -1.57 27.67
C ALA A 156 11.20 -2.18 27.52
N THR A 157 11.34 -3.49 27.72
CA THR A 157 12.62 -4.21 27.62
C THR A 157 12.80 -4.93 26.29
N MET A 158 11.79 -4.89 25.40
CA MET A 158 11.84 -5.58 24.11
C MET A 158 12.80 -4.88 23.14
N THR A 159 13.56 -5.69 22.42
CA THR A 159 14.51 -5.20 21.42
C THR A 159 13.90 -5.11 20.04
N PRO A 160 14.46 -4.28 19.12
CA PRO A 160 14.03 -4.23 17.72
C PRO A 160 14.07 -5.59 17.01
N ASP A 161 15.05 -6.43 17.34
CA ASP A 161 15.17 -7.76 16.75
C ASP A 161 14.08 -8.71 17.22
N GLN A 162 13.62 -8.60 18.47
CA GLN A 162 12.45 -9.31 18.96
C GLN A 162 11.18 -8.84 18.25
N ALA A 163 11.01 -7.53 18.02
CA ALA A 163 9.90 -6.98 17.29
C ALA A 163 9.86 -7.48 15.83
N CYS A 164 11.01 -7.76 15.23
CA CYS A 164 11.09 -8.28 13.85
C CYS A 164 10.82 -9.79 13.73
N ARG A 165 10.65 -10.53 14.83
CA ARG A 165 10.37 -11.97 14.82
C ARG A 165 8.87 -12.25 14.79
N HIS A 166 8.24 -11.99 13.62
CA HIS A 166 6.82 -12.30 13.47
C HIS A 166 6.58 -13.82 13.54
N PRO A 167 5.55 -14.31 14.30
CA PRO A 167 5.36 -15.74 14.49
C PRO A 167 5.01 -16.50 13.22
N ASN A 168 4.30 -15.88 12.27
CA ASN A 168 3.73 -16.55 11.11
C ASN A 168 4.39 -16.14 9.79
N TRP A 169 4.98 -14.93 9.71
CA TRP A 169 5.40 -14.33 8.44
C TRP A 169 6.81 -13.80 8.48
N SER A 170 7.55 -14.02 7.38
CA SER A 170 8.81 -13.32 7.11
C SER A 170 8.51 -12.06 6.30
N MET A 171 8.62 -10.90 6.94
CA MET A 171 8.28 -9.61 6.34
C MET A 171 9.46 -8.64 6.42
N GLY A 172 9.35 -7.52 5.69
CA GLY A 172 10.31 -6.43 5.81
C GLY A 172 10.35 -5.86 7.25
N ARG A 173 11.50 -5.25 7.60
CA ARG A 173 11.76 -4.76 8.97
C ARG A 173 10.73 -3.74 9.46
N LYS A 174 10.33 -2.79 8.62
CA LYS A 174 9.35 -1.75 8.97
C LYS A 174 8.00 -2.37 9.36
N ILE A 175 7.42 -3.19 8.50
CA ILE A 175 6.10 -3.79 8.76
C ILE A 175 6.14 -4.79 9.92
N SER A 176 7.27 -5.45 10.17
CA SER A 176 7.43 -6.35 11.33
C SER A 176 7.36 -5.59 12.66
N VAL A 177 8.02 -4.43 12.76
CA VAL A 177 7.94 -3.56 13.93
C VAL A 177 6.53 -2.98 14.09
N ASP A 178 5.89 -2.56 13.00
CA ASP A 178 4.51 -2.07 13.03
C ASP A 178 3.54 -3.16 13.51
N SER A 179 3.74 -4.41 13.09
CA SER A 179 2.95 -5.56 13.56
C SER A 179 3.14 -5.80 15.05
N ALA A 180 4.40 -5.76 15.54
CA ALA A 180 4.72 -5.97 16.95
C ALA A 180 4.08 -4.95 17.88
N THR A 181 3.91 -3.71 17.40
CA THR A 181 3.30 -2.60 18.14
C THR A 181 1.81 -2.46 17.90
N MET A 182 1.22 -3.28 17.05
CA MET A 182 -0.15 -3.14 16.52
C MET A 182 -0.35 -1.85 15.69
N MET A 183 0.70 -1.08 15.40
CA MET A 183 0.60 0.11 14.56
C MET A 183 0.21 -0.26 13.12
N ASN A 184 0.69 -1.40 12.59
CA ASN A 184 0.24 -1.89 11.29
C ASN A 184 -1.29 -2.01 11.24
N LYS A 185 -1.90 -2.60 12.27
CA LYS A 185 -3.35 -2.74 12.35
C LYS A 185 -4.04 -1.38 12.51
N GLY A 186 -3.41 -0.43 13.20
CA GLY A 186 -3.90 0.95 13.27
C GLY A 186 -3.90 1.66 11.91
N LEU A 187 -2.83 1.51 11.12
CA LEU A 187 -2.76 2.04 9.76
C LEU A 187 -3.81 1.38 8.85
N GLU A 188 -3.96 0.08 8.93
CA GLU A 188 -4.96 -0.68 8.19
C GLU A 188 -6.40 -0.30 8.57
N TYR A 189 -6.65 -0.02 9.85
CA TYR A 189 -7.96 0.47 10.29
C TYR A 189 -8.30 1.81 9.65
N ILE A 190 -7.34 2.74 9.60
CA ILE A 190 -7.53 4.05 8.96
C ILE A 190 -7.73 3.88 7.45
N GLU A 191 -6.94 3.04 6.81
CA GLU A 191 -7.06 2.73 5.39
C GLU A 191 -8.44 2.13 5.05
N ALA A 192 -8.87 1.12 5.79
CA ALA A 192 -10.18 0.47 5.60
C ALA A 192 -11.34 1.47 5.73
N ARG A 193 -11.26 2.41 6.68
CA ARG A 193 -12.26 3.48 6.81
C ARG A 193 -12.36 4.35 5.56
N TRP A 194 -11.24 4.68 4.94
CA TRP A 194 -11.23 5.44 3.70
C TRP A 194 -11.71 4.63 2.50
N LEU A 195 -11.20 3.40 2.36
CA LEU A 195 -11.56 2.51 1.25
C LEU A 195 -13.05 2.15 1.24
N PHE A 196 -13.59 1.82 2.39
CA PHE A 196 -14.95 1.27 2.48
C PHE A 196 -15.98 2.27 3.02
N ASN A 197 -15.59 3.52 3.22
CA ASN A 197 -16.46 4.57 3.80
C ASN A 197 -17.12 4.14 5.13
N ALA A 198 -16.42 3.32 5.91
CA ALA A 198 -16.93 2.79 7.16
C ALA A 198 -16.85 3.82 8.29
N SER A 199 -17.88 3.90 9.12
CA SER A 199 -17.84 4.63 10.38
C SER A 199 -17.04 3.85 11.43
N ALA A 200 -16.65 4.51 12.51
CA ALA A 200 -15.94 3.82 13.61
C ALA A 200 -16.81 2.75 14.29
N SER A 201 -18.12 2.92 14.31
CA SER A 201 -19.07 1.95 14.86
C SER A 201 -19.28 0.71 13.96
N GLN A 202 -18.92 0.81 12.70
CA GLN A 202 -19.02 -0.30 11.73
C GLN A 202 -17.73 -1.10 11.60
N MET A 203 -16.68 -0.75 12.35
CA MET A 203 -15.40 -1.44 12.27
C MET A 203 -14.96 -1.99 13.61
N GLU A 204 -14.56 -3.26 13.61
CA GLU A 204 -14.00 -3.96 14.75
C GLU A 204 -12.68 -4.64 14.35
N VAL A 205 -11.70 -4.63 15.25
CA VAL A 205 -10.45 -5.37 15.08
C VAL A 205 -10.54 -6.70 15.79
N LEU A 206 -10.34 -7.79 15.05
CA LEU A 206 -10.35 -9.15 15.58
C LEU A 206 -8.96 -9.78 15.52
N ILE A 207 -8.41 -10.12 16.69
CA ILE A 207 -7.14 -10.86 16.74
C ILE A 207 -7.41 -12.34 16.47
N HIS A 208 -6.83 -12.82 15.36
CA HIS A 208 -6.90 -14.21 14.93
C HIS A 208 -5.49 -14.80 14.89
N PRO A 209 -5.08 -15.57 15.89
CA PRO A 209 -3.69 -16.02 16.08
C PRO A 209 -3.12 -16.84 14.93
N GLN A 210 -3.96 -17.50 14.15
CA GLN A 210 -3.57 -18.31 12.99
C GLN A 210 -3.49 -17.51 11.69
N SER A 211 -3.91 -16.26 11.70
CA SER A 211 -3.88 -15.38 10.52
C SER A 211 -2.49 -14.89 10.19
#